data_b9dee73e1dd1ddcaf70a26036c7432be
#
_entry.id   b9dee73e1dd1ddcaf70a26036c7432be
#
_cell.length_a   1.000
_cell.length_b   1.000
_cell.length_c   1.000
_cell.angle_alpha   90.00
_cell.angle_beta   90.00
_cell.angle_gamma   90.00
#
_symmetry.space_group_name_H-M   'P 1'
#
loop_
_entity.id
_entity.type
_entity.pdbx_description
1 polymer ?
#
loop_
_entity_poly.entity_id
_entity_poly.type
_entity_poly.pdbx_seq_one_letter_code
_entity_poly.pdbx_strand_id
1 'polypeptide(L)'
;VMARRQRQMCIRDRLASSSDIRVLLIKLADRLHNMRTLKHLKNKERRKRIAKETLDIYAPLASRIGMHEIREELEDLAFSETEPEIRSILLERIKVSKKKNNKIGKDISDKLSKALKSNKVKASVSGREKSIYSVWLKLENKNKSLEQLSDLFGFRIYVDKIEDCYAVLG
;
A
#
# COMPACT_ATOMS: atom_id res chain seq x y z
N VAL A 1 17.23 -5.77 29.26
CA VAL A 1 16.19 -6.73 29.68
C VAL A 1 14.83 -6.05 29.82
N MET A 2 14.75 -4.84 30.39
CA MET A 2 13.48 -4.07 30.54
C MET A 2 12.81 -3.71 29.22
N ALA A 3 13.55 -3.23 28.24
CA ALA A 3 12.99 -2.84 26.94
C ALA A 3 12.35 -4.03 26.17
N ARG A 4 12.86 -5.24 26.36
CA ARG A 4 12.29 -6.45 25.73
C ARG A 4 10.99 -6.88 26.43
N ARG A 5 10.88 -6.74 27.76
CA ARG A 5 9.65 -7.02 28.53
C ARG A 5 8.53 -6.03 28.22
N GLN A 6 8.83 -4.72 28.13
CA GLN A 6 7.85 -3.72 27.73
C GLN A 6 7.33 -3.95 26.29
N ARG A 7 8.22 -4.36 25.38
CA ARG A 7 7.82 -4.66 23.99
C ARG A 7 6.92 -5.90 23.91
N GLN A 8 7.17 -6.93 24.71
CA GLN A 8 6.31 -8.12 24.80
C GLN A 8 4.96 -7.84 25.47
N MET A 9 4.89 -7.01 26.51
CA MET A 9 3.63 -6.56 27.12
C MET A 9 2.78 -5.80 26.11
N CYS A 10 3.35 -4.82 25.40
CA CYS A 10 2.61 -4.10 24.37
C CYS A 10 2.09 -4.99 23.23
N ILE A 11 2.81 -6.03 22.84
CA ILE A 11 2.35 -7.00 21.83
C ILE A 11 1.23 -7.89 22.40
N ARG A 12 1.33 -8.36 23.64
CA ARG A 12 0.27 -9.13 24.31
C ARG A 12 -1.01 -8.32 24.51
N ASP A 13 -0.91 -7.07 24.95
CA ASP A 13 -2.07 -6.19 25.11
C ASP A 13 -2.72 -5.84 23.76
N ARG A 14 -1.93 -5.80 22.69
CA ARG A 14 -2.44 -5.62 21.33
C ARG A 14 -3.09 -6.87 20.76
N LEU A 15 -2.57 -8.05 21.08
CA LEU A 15 -3.16 -9.34 20.71
C LEU A 15 -4.38 -9.69 21.57
N ALA A 16 -4.38 -9.36 22.85
CA ALA A 16 -5.56 -9.50 23.72
C ALA A 16 -6.72 -8.58 23.30
N SER A 17 -6.44 -7.44 22.66
CA SER A 17 -7.46 -6.60 22.01
C SER A 17 -7.96 -7.15 20.68
N SER A 18 -7.41 -8.27 20.19
CA SER A 18 -7.75 -8.85 18.88
C SER A 18 -9.07 -9.62 18.87
N SER A 19 -9.70 -9.84 20.01
CA SER A 19 -11.02 -10.48 20.10
C SER A 19 -12.15 -9.58 19.58
N ASP A 20 -11.95 -8.26 19.55
CA ASP A 20 -12.94 -7.31 19.03
C ASP A 20 -12.35 -6.47 17.89
N ILE A 21 -12.85 -6.69 16.68
CA ILE A 21 -12.41 -5.98 15.49
C ILE A 21 -12.58 -4.46 15.60
N ARG A 22 -13.57 -3.99 16.37
CA ARG A 22 -13.82 -2.55 16.60
C ARG A 22 -12.64 -1.88 17.28
N VAL A 23 -11.99 -2.54 18.23
CA VAL A 23 -10.80 -2.04 18.92
C VAL A 23 -9.63 -1.92 17.96
N LEU A 24 -9.47 -2.88 17.03
CA LEU A 24 -8.44 -2.83 15.99
C LEU A 24 -8.69 -1.65 15.04
N LEU A 25 -9.92 -1.43 14.63
CA LEU A 25 -10.31 -0.30 13.76
C LEU A 25 -9.97 1.05 14.41
N ILE A 26 -10.33 1.23 15.69
CA ILE A 26 -10.01 2.45 16.45
C ILE A 26 -8.49 2.64 16.55
N LYS A 27 -7.73 1.59 16.84
CA LYS A 27 -6.27 1.66 16.93
C LYS A 27 -5.61 1.99 15.58
N LEU A 28 -6.15 1.48 14.47
CA LEU A 28 -5.67 1.82 13.13
C LEU A 28 -5.98 3.28 12.78
N ALA A 29 -7.18 3.76 13.12
CA ALA A 29 -7.55 5.16 12.91
C ALA A 29 -6.67 6.11 13.73
N ASP A 30 -6.44 5.80 15.01
CA ASP A 30 -5.52 6.56 15.87
C ASP A 30 -4.10 6.55 15.31
N ARG A 31 -3.58 5.38 14.91
CA ARG A 31 -2.25 5.29 14.30
C ARG A 31 -2.14 6.10 13.02
N LEU A 32 -3.16 6.07 12.16
CA LEU A 32 -3.19 6.83 10.93
C LEU A 32 -3.16 8.34 11.21
N HIS A 33 -3.98 8.80 12.17
CA HIS A 33 -3.95 10.20 12.61
C HIS A 33 -2.57 10.61 13.13
N ASN A 34 -1.97 9.79 13.99
CA ASN A 34 -0.65 10.02 14.54
C ASN A 34 0.43 10.06 13.44
N MET A 35 0.35 9.22 12.43
CA MET A 35 1.27 9.22 11.30
C MET A 35 1.13 10.48 10.43
N ARG A 36 -0.09 10.95 10.16
CA ARG A 36 -0.35 12.21 9.42
C ARG A 36 0.24 13.43 10.12
N THR A 37 0.29 13.40 11.45
CA THR A 37 0.80 14.52 12.28
C THR A 37 2.25 14.33 12.73
N LEU A 38 2.89 13.22 12.38
CA LEU A 38 4.21 12.81 12.89
C LEU A 38 5.31 13.83 12.60
N LYS A 39 5.22 14.54 11.48
CA LYS A 39 6.15 15.61 11.06
C LYS A 39 6.29 16.74 12.08
N HIS A 40 5.29 16.98 12.92
CA HIS A 40 5.31 18.01 13.96
C HIS A 40 6.14 17.61 15.19
N LEU A 41 6.52 16.35 15.30
CA LEU A 41 7.37 15.86 16.36
C LEU A 41 8.84 16.24 16.08
N LYS A 42 9.46 17.04 16.96
CA LYS A 42 10.83 17.55 16.76
C LYS A 42 11.89 16.44 16.74
N ASN A 43 11.71 15.38 17.52
CA ASN A 43 12.70 14.31 17.68
C ASN A 43 12.66 13.32 16.50
N LYS A 44 13.68 13.38 15.63
CA LYS A 44 13.82 12.51 14.43
C LYS A 44 13.88 11.02 14.77
N GLU A 45 14.64 10.64 15.82
CA GLU A 45 14.78 9.25 16.22
C GLU A 45 13.45 8.66 16.69
N ARG A 46 12.66 9.46 17.43
CA ARG A 46 11.32 9.05 17.85
C ARG A 46 10.39 8.89 16.65
N ARG A 47 10.46 9.79 15.65
CA ARG A 47 9.68 9.66 14.41
C ARG A 47 10.02 8.37 13.67
N LYS A 48 11.31 8.09 13.43
CA LYS A 48 11.75 6.86 12.77
C LYS A 48 11.29 5.60 13.51
N ARG A 49 11.36 5.61 14.85
CA ARG A 49 10.89 4.48 15.64
C ARG A 49 9.40 4.23 15.49
N ILE A 50 8.58 5.30 15.52
CA ILE A 50 7.13 5.22 15.33
C ILE A 50 6.81 4.74 13.90
N ALA A 51 7.51 5.26 12.89
CA ALA A 51 7.36 4.86 11.50
C ALA A 51 7.70 3.38 11.30
N LYS A 52 8.82 2.92 11.87
CA LYS A 52 9.20 1.51 11.81
C LYS A 52 8.17 0.59 12.48
N GLU A 53 7.70 0.96 13.68
CA GLU A 53 6.62 0.22 14.34
C GLU A 53 5.36 0.16 13.49
N THR A 54 5.06 1.23 12.75
CA THR A 54 3.90 1.28 11.84
C THR A 54 4.06 0.30 10.69
N LEU A 55 5.24 0.20 10.07
CA LEU A 55 5.54 -0.77 9.02
C LEU A 55 5.54 -2.21 9.52
N ASP A 56 6.08 -2.44 10.72
CA ASP A 56 6.27 -3.79 11.26
C ASP A 56 4.96 -4.38 11.81
N ILE A 57 4.01 -3.55 12.26
CA ILE A 57 2.83 -4.03 12.99
C ILE A 57 1.52 -3.54 12.35
N TYR A 58 1.35 -2.23 12.18
CA TYR A 58 0.03 -1.67 11.83
C TYR A 58 -0.32 -1.82 10.36
N ALA A 59 0.64 -1.66 9.45
CA ALA A 59 0.40 -1.87 8.02
C ALA A 59 0.06 -3.34 7.70
N PRO A 60 0.80 -4.35 8.21
CA PRO A 60 0.39 -5.75 8.10
C PRO A 60 -0.96 -6.07 8.74
N LEU A 61 -1.29 -5.44 9.87
CA LEU A 61 -2.59 -5.61 10.52
C LEU A 61 -3.72 -5.08 9.63
N ALA A 62 -3.58 -3.86 9.10
CA ALA A 62 -4.54 -3.27 8.16
C ALA A 62 -4.73 -4.16 6.91
N SER A 63 -3.65 -4.76 6.41
CA SER A 63 -3.72 -5.70 5.29
C SER A 63 -4.55 -6.94 5.61
N ARG A 64 -4.35 -7.54 6.79
CA ARG A 64 -5.07 -8.76 7.22
C ARG A 64 -6.56 -8.59 7.36
N ILE A 65 -7.00 -7.40 7.78
CA ILE A 65 -8.43 -7.07 7.89
C ILE A 65 -9.02 -6.47 6.62
N GLY A 66 -8.24 -6.41 5.51
CA GLY A 66 -8.69 -5.96 4.21
C GLY A 66 -8.72 -4.44 4.02
N MET A 67 -8.21 -3.65 4.95
CA MET A 67 -8.18 -2.18 4.87
C MET A 67 -6.99 -1.69 4.03
N HIS A 68 -7.04 -1.98 2.74
CA HIS A 68 -5.91 -1.73 1.83
C HIS A 68 -5.53 -0.25 1.69
N GLU A 69 -6.51 0.65 1.70
CA GLU A 69 -6.27 2.10 1.60
C GLU A 69 -5.50 2.61 2.82
N ILE A 70 -5.95 2.22 4.02
CA ILE A 70 -5.26 2.57 5.27
C ILE A 70 -3.85 1.99 5.30
N ARG A 71 -3.68 0.74 4.87
CA ARG A 71 -2.36 0.12 4.76
C ARG A 71 -1.44 0.94 3.86
N GLU A 72 -1.88 1.27 2.65
CA GLU A 72 -1.08 2.00 1.67
C GLU A 72 -0.70 3.40 2.19
N GLU A 73 -1.61 4.09 2.87
CA GLU A 73 -1.33 5.40 3.46
C GLU A 73 -0.34 5.28 4.63
N LEU A 74 -0.52 4.29 5.53
CA LEU A 74 0.41 4.02 6.62
C LEU A 74 1.82 3.70 6.11
N GLU A 75 1.92 2.85 5.08
CA GLU A 75 3.17 2.49 4.41
C GLU A 75 3.86 3.72 3.82
N ASP A 76 3.13 4.58 3.09
CA ASP A 76 3.71 5.77 2.45
C ASP A 76 4.18 6.81 3.47
N LEU A 77 3.37 7.08 4.50
CA LEU A 77 3.72 7.99 5.58
C LEU A 77 4.94 7.48 6.36
N ALA A 78 4.99 6.19 6.67
CA ALA A 78 6.11 5.60 7.39
C ALA A 78 7.39 5.57 6.53
N PHE A 79 7.27 5.25 5.25
CA PHE A 79 8.39 5.26 4.30
C PHE A 79 8.99 6.65 4.15
N SER A 80 8.16 7.70 4.19
CA SER A 80 8.64 9.09 4.15
C SER A 80 9.54 9.47 5.34
N GLU A 81 9.38 8.80 6.49
CA GLU A 81 10.17 9.06 7.70
C GLU A 81 11.37 8.11 7.85
N THR A 82 11.25 6.86 7.35
CA THR A 82 12.34 5.89 7.43
C THR A 82 13.40 6.09 6.35
N GLU A 83 12.97 6.30 5.09
CA GLU A 83 13.84 6.38 3.91
C GLU A 83 13.44 7.57 3.00
N PRO A 84 13.56 8.83 3.49
CA PRO A 84 13.09 10.01 2.77
C PRO A 84 13.82 10.23 1.44
N GLU A 85 15.12 9.96 1.39
CA GLU A 85 15.94 10.14 0.18
C GLU A 85 15.55 9.15 -0.91
N ILE A 86 15.44 7.86 -0.56
CA ILE A 86 15.05 6.81 -1.50
C ILE A 86 13.64 7.08 -2.03
N ARG A 87 12.72 7.48 -1.14
CA ARG A 87 11.35 7.84 -1.52
C ARG A 87 11.34 9.00 -2.52
N SER A 88 12.15 10.03 -2.31
CA SER A 88 12.24 11.18 -3.21
C SER A 88 12.74 10.78 -4.60
N ILE A 89 13.82 10.00 -4.67
CA ILE A 89 14.39 9.48 -5.93
C ILE A 89 13.35 8.63 -6.69
N LEU A 90 12.65 7.74 -5.98
CA LEU A 90 11.64 6.89 -6.59
C LEU A 90 10.46 7.69 -7.13
N LEU A 91 10.00 8.72 -6.38
CA LEU A 91 8.94 9.62 -6.83
C LEU A 91 9.27 10.31 -8.15
N GLU A 92 10.49 10.85 -8.28
CA GLU A 92 10.92 11.52 -9.50
C GLU A 92 11.00 10.54 -10.68
N ARG A 93 11.61 9.39 -10.48
CA ARG A 93 11.74 8.37 -11.52
C ARG A 93 10.37 7.83 -11.98
N ILE A 94 9.45 7.59 -11.05
CA ILE A 94 8.09 7.17 -11.37
C ILE A 94 7.35 8.26 -12.15
N LYS A 95 7.51 9.55 -11.79
CA LYS A 95 6.92 10.68 -12.54
C LYS A 95 7.41 10.73 -13.98
N VAL A 96 8.71 10.53 -14.20
CA VAL A 96 9.29 10.51 -15.56
C VAL A 96 8.75 9.31 -16.35
N SER A 97 8.72 8.13 -15.75
CA SER A 97 8.16 6.92 -16.37
C SER A 97 6.68 7.08 -16.70
N LYS A 98 5.89 7.71 -15.83
CA LYS A 98 4.48 7.99 -16.06
C LYS A 98 4.23 8.86 -17.28
N LYS A 99 4.99 9.95 -17.45
CA LYS A 99 4.87 10.82 -18.63
C LYS A 99 5.07 10.04 -19.93
N LYS A 100 6.01 9.08 -19.92
CA LYS A 100 6.32 8.23 -21.07
C LYS A 100 5.25 7.15 -21.33
N ASN A 101 4.60 6.65 -20.27
CA ASN A 101 3.71 5.48 -20.32
C ASN A 101 2.22 5.81 -20.20
N ASN A 102 1.80 7.07 -20.03
CA ASN A 102 0.39 7.45 -19.89
C ASN A 102 -0.47 7.03 -21.10
N LYS A 103 0.11 7.05 -22.30
CA LYS A 103 -0.56 6.60 -23.52
C LYS A 103 -0.81 5.09 -23.49
N ILE A 104 0.18 4.33 -23.05
CA ILE A 104 0.09 2.86 -22.94
C ILE A 104 -0.98 2.44 -21.92
N GLY A 105 -1.06 3.12 -20.78
CA GLY A 105 -2.08 2.81 -19.76
C GLY A 105 -3.51 3.04 -20.26
N LYS A 106 -3.74 4.12 -21.02
CA LYS A 106 -5.04 4.37 -21.69
C LYS A 106 -5.35 3.32 -22.73
N ASP A 107 -4.39 3.01 -23.62
CA ASP A 107 -4.57 2.01 -24.67
C ASP A 107 -4.92 0.61 -24.10
N ILE A 108 -4.30 0.23 -22.97
CA ILE A 108 -4.61 -1.03 -22.30
C ILE A 108 -6.01 -0.97 -21.68
N SER A 109 -6.37 0.10 -21.00
CA SER A 109 -7.71 0.27 -20.42
C SER A 109 -8.81 0.21 -21.47
N ASP A 110 -8.59 0.84 -22.63
CA ASP A 110 -9.53 0.83 -23.75
C ASP A 110 -9.65 -0.56 -24.37
N LYS A 111 -8.53 -1.28 -24.53
CA LYS A 111 -8.54 -2.67 -25.02
C LYS A 111 -9.30 -3.59 -24.06
N LEU A 112 -9.03 -3.49 -22.75
CA LEU A 112 -9.76 -4.26 -21.74
C LEU A 112 -11.26 -3.94 -21.76
N SER A 113 -11.63 -2.68 -21.82
CA SER A 113 -13.03 -2.25 -21.88
C SER A 113 -13.75 -2.75 -23.14
N LYS A 114 -13.06 -2.78 -24.29
CA LYS A 114 -13.59 -3.35 -25.54
C LYS A 114 -13.78 -4.86 -25.43
N ALA A 115 -12.79 -5.58 -24.90
CA ALA A 115 -12.87 -7.03 -24.72
C ALA A 115 -14.01 -7.44 -23.77
N LEU A 116 -14.19 -6.69 -22.67
CA LEU A 116 -15.30 -6.93 -21.73
C LEU A 116 -16.68 -6.72 -22.39
N LYS A 117 -16.81 -5.66 -23.18
CA LYS A 117 -18.05 -5.38 -23.92
C LYS A 117 -18.35 -6.45 -24.98
N SER A 118 -17.33 -6.92 -25.74
CA SER A 118 -17.51 -7.97 -26.74
C SER A 118 -17.95 -9.32 -26.14
N ASN A 119 -17.48 -9.60 -24.92
CA ASN A 119 -17.89 -10.79 -24.14
C ASN A 119 -19.18 -10.58 -23.34
N LYS A 120 -19.88 -9.44 -23.51
CA LYS A 120 -21.12 -9.09 -22.79
C LYS A 120 -20.97 -9.05 -21.27
N VAL A 121 -19.77 -8.86 -20.74
CA VAL A 121 -19.52 -8.70 -19.32
C VAL A 121 -19.70 -7.23 -18.93
N LYS A 122 -20.63 -6.98 -17.99
CA LYS A 122 -20.86 -5.64 -17.46
C LYS A 122 -19.82 -5.35 -16.38
N ALA A 123 -18.79 -4.60 -16.76
CA ALA A 123 -17.68 -4.30 -15.88
C ALA A 123 -17.15 -2.88 -16.09
N SER A 124 -16.50 -2.32 -15.07
CA SER A 124 -15.74 -1.08 -15.15
C SER A 124 -14.24 -1.36 -14.92
N VAL A 125 -13.41 -0.73 -15.76
CA VAL A 125 -11.95 -0.88 -15.68
C VAL A 125 -11.36 0.38 -15.03
N SER A 126 -10.59 0.22 -13.95
CA SER A 126 -9.87 1.29 -13.28
C SER A 126 -8.37 0.99 -13.26
N GLY A 127 -7.57 1.95 -13.73
CA GLY A 127 -6.12 1.88 -13.56
C GLY A 127 -5.73 2.09 -12.10
N ARG A 128 -4.88 1.23 -11.56
CA ARG A 128 -4.32 1.36 -10.22
C ARG A 128 -2.81 1.50 -10.28
N GLU A 129 -2.32 2.56 -9.69
CA GLU A 129 -0.89 2.73 -9.46
C GLU A 129 -0.47 1.98 -8.20
N LYS A 130 0.70 1.35 -8.24
CA LYS A 130 1.27 0.74 -7.03
C LYS A 130 1.83 1.82 -6.12
N SER A 131 1.67 1.63 -4.81
CA SER A 131 2.29 2.52 -3.82
C SER A 131 3.81 2.51 -3.96
N ILE A 132 4.44 3.66 -3.70
CA ILE A 132 5.90 3.83 -3.81
C ILE A 132 6.63 2.84 -2.91
N TYR A 133 6.10 2.61 -1.72
CA TYR A 133 6.62 1.62 -0.79
C TYR A 133 6.59 0.19 -1.37
N SER A 134 5.50 -0.21 -2.02
CA SER A 134 5.41 -1.51 -2.70
C SER A 134 6.41 -1.65 -3.86
N VAL A 135 6.68 -0.55 -4.57
CA VAL A 135 7.71 -0.51 -5.62
C VAL A 135 9.09 -0.69 -4.99
N TRP A 136 9.41 0.05 -3.92
CA TRP A 136 10.67 -0.08 -3.21
C TRP A 136 10.92 -1.49 -2.69
N LEU A 137 9.95 -2.11 -2.02
CA LEU A 137 10.07 -3.49 -1.54
C LEU A 137 10.39 -4.48 -2.67
N LYS A 138 9.82 -4.27 -3.87
CA LYS A 138 10.12 -5.14 -5.01
C LYS A 138 11.53 -4.94 -5.55
N LEU A 139 12.05 -3.71 -5.53
CA LEU A 139 13.42 -3.41 -5.93
C LEU A 139 14.42 -4.05 -4.97
N GLU A 140 14.17 -3.89 -3.67
CA GLU A 140 15.03 -4.41 -2.61
C GLU A 140 15.07 -5.96 -2.62
N ASN A 141 13.89 -6.62 -2.69
CA ASN A 141 13.79 -8.07 -2.62
C ASN A 141 14.27 -8.79 -3.90
N LYS A 142 14.26 -8.12 -5.07
CA LYS A 142 14.55 -8.78 -6.35
C LYS A 142 15.86 -8.33 -6.99
N ASN A 143 16.62 -7.43 -6.37
CA ASN A 143 17.82 -6.81 -6.96
C ASN A 143 17.59 -6.32 -8.42
N LYS A 144 16.36 -5.84 -8.71
CA LYS A 144 15.97 -5.38 -10.05
C LYS A 144 16.12 -3.87 -10.16
N SER A 145 16.50 -3.39 -11.34
CA SER A 145 16.42 -1.97 -11.66
C SER A 145 14.96 -1.55 -11.90
N LEU A 146 14.65 -0.27 -11.69
CA LEU A 146 13.31 0.29 -11.91
C LEU A 146 12.82 0.09 -13.35
N GLU A 147 13.73 0.05 -14.31
CA GLU A 147 13.46 -0.16 -15.74
C GLU A 147 13.01 -1.60 -16.03
N GLN A 148 13.38 -2.54 -15.19
CA GLN A 148 12.97 -3.95 -15.26
C GLN A 148 11.62 -4.23 -14.55
N LEU A 149 11.04 -3.23 -13.88
CA LEU A 149 9.72 -3.35 -13.29
C LEU A 149 8.64 -3.06 -14.35
N SER A 150 8.20 -4.11 -15.03
CA SER A 150 7.10 -4.04 -15.99
C SER A 150 5.72 -3.83 -15.34
N ASP A 151 5.60 -3.93 -14.02
CA ASP A 151 4.33 -3.98 -13.31
C ASP A 151 4.07 -2.75 -12.38
N LEU A 152 4.53 -1.57 -12.80
CA LEU A 152 4.26 -0.30 -12.10
C LEU A 152 2.76 0.06 -12.13
N PHE A 153 2.04 -0.41 -13.14
CA PHE A 153 0.61 -0.19 -13.34
C PHE A 153 -0.15 -1.52 -13.21
N GLY A 154 -1.25 -1.48 -12.52
CA GLY A 154 -2.22 -2.57 -12.46
C GLY A 154 -3.58 -2.06 -12.93
N PHE A 155 -4.43 -2.97 -13.37
CA PHE A 155 -5.81 -2.67 -13.69
C PHE A 155 -6.71 -3.44 -12.74
N ARG A 156 -7.75 -2.79 -12.25
CA ARG A 156 -8.80 -3.40 -11.45
C ARG A 156 -10.08 -3.39 -12.26
N ILE A 157 -10.68 -4.54 -12.39
CA ILE A 157 -11.96 -4.71 -13.07
C ILE A 157 -13.01 -4.95 -12.01
N TYR A 158 -14.01 -4.07 -11.96
CA TYR A 158 -15.14 -4.20 -11.06
C TYR A 158 -16.30 -4.81 -11.81
N VAL A 159 -16.91 -5.84 -11.25
CA VAL A 159 -18.06 -6.56 -11.79
C VAL A 159 -19.17 -6.65 -10.74
N ASP A 160 -20.41 -6.78 -11.19
CA ASP A 160 -21.57 -6.82 -10.30
C ASP A 160 -21.80 -8.21 -9.69
N LYS A 161 -21.34 -9.29 -10.36
CA LYS A 161 -21.57 -10.67 -9.94
C LYS A 161 -20.28 -11.44 -9.78
N ILE A 162 -20.25 -12.39 -8.85
CA ILE A 162 -19.08 -13.25 -8.59
C ILE A 162 -18.76 -14.11 -9.82
N GLU A 163 -19.78 -14.57 -10.54
CA GLU A 163 -19.65 -15.35 -11.76
C GLU A 163 -18.87 -14.59 -12.85
N ASP A 164 -19.11 -13.27 -12.95
CA ASP A 164 -18.42 -12.40 -13.89
C ASP A 164 -16.93 -12.24 -13.56
N CYS A 165 -16.54 -12.41 -12.28
CA CYS A 165 -15.10 -12.41 -11.90
C CYS A 165 -14.34 -13.55 -12.60
N TYR A 166 -14.94 -14.73 -12.66
CA TYR A 166 -14.33 -15.86 -13.34
C TYR A 166 -14.37 -15.69 -14.87
N ALA A 167 -15.45 -15.14 -15.40
CA ALA A 167 -15.57 -14.85 -16.84
C ALA A 167 -14.55 -13.80 -17.33
N VAL A 168 -14.09 -12.90 -16.45
CA VAL A 168 -13.06 -11.91 -16.75
C VAL A 168 -11.66 -12.51 -16.75
N LEU A 169 -11.44 -13.59 -16.01
CA LEU A 169 -10.13 -14.25 -15.90
C LEU A 169 -9.86 -15.26 -17.02
N GLY A 170 -10.89 -15.83 -17.59
CA GLY A 170 -10.78 -16.91 -18.54
C GLY A 170 -11.17 -16.69 -19.92
#